data_4eeb5bbc000102836f21ceb9ef3b1d59
#
_entry.id   4eeb5bbc000102836f21ceb9ef3b1d59
#
_cell.length_a   1.000
_cell.length_b   1.000
_cell.length_c   1.000
_cell.angle_alpha   90.00
_cell.angle_beta   90.00
_cell.angle_gamma   90.00
#
_symmetry.space_group_name_H-M   'P 1'
#
loop_
_entity.id
_entity.type
_entity.pdbx_description
1 polymer ?
#
loop_
_entity_poly.entity_id
_entity_poly.type
_entity_poly.pdbx_seq_one_letter_code
_entity_poly.pdbx_strand_id
1 'polypeptide(L)'
;EGGASKNYFSILAELIPDAYKFEGRSSRPAKDAFNAMLNYGYGILYSKVERALIIAGLDPYLGLLHSDNYNKKSFVFDFIEPYRILVDEPVFYIFSRHKFSPDFIEPVHQGVLLSTAGKKFLAPLLLEHFDEIIRYRNKNRKRLDMIQTDAHAFANFLIDKRENYLETSINRKLQNFLNSNFADNGEEEC
;
A
#
# COMPACT_ATOMS: atom_id res chain seq x y z
N GLU A 1 -14.18 -6.90 1.46
CA GLU A 1 -12.90 -6.35 1.95
C GLU A 1 -12.39 -7.10 3.19
N GLY A 2 -13.17 -7.20 4.27
CA GLY A 2 -12.73 -7.87 5.50
C GLY A 2 -12.34 -9.33 5.36
N GLY A 3 -12.96 -10.10 4.47
CA GLY A 3 -12.63 -11.49 4.21
C GLY A 3 -11.28 -11.66 3.50
N ALA A 4 -10.99 -10.85 2.51
CA ALA A 4 -9.71 -10.87 1.78
C ALA A 4 -8.53 -10.48 2.69
N SER A 5 -8.70 -9.44 3.49
CA SER A 5 -7.70 -9.00 4.46
C SER A 5 -7.42 -10.08 5.52
N LYS A 6 -8.47 -10.75 6.02
CA LYS A 6 -8.31 -11.87 6.97
C LYS A 6 -7.49 -13.00 6.37
N ASN A 7 -7.82 -13.43 5.14
CA ASN A 7 -7.08 -14.48 4.45
C ASN A 7 -5.62 -14.09 4.18
N TYR A 8 -5.38 -12.85 3.77
CA TYR A 8 -4.04 -12.32 3.54
C TYR A 8 -3.17 -12.41 4.80
N PHE A 9 -3.64 -11.90 5.94
CA PHE A 9 -2.89 -11.95 7.19
C PHE A 9 -2.78 -13.35 7.78
N SER A 10 -3.74 -14.25 7.53
CA SER A 10 -3.62 -15.66 7.88
C SER A 10 -2.45 -16.33 7.15
N ILE A 11 -2.32 -16.11 5.84
CA ILE A 11 -1.21 -16.64 5.04
C ILE A 11 0.14 -16.07 5.51
N LEU A 12 0.22 -14.76 5.75
CA LEU A 12 1.45 -14.17 6.30
C LEU A 12 1.84 -14.78 7.64
N ALA A 13 0.87 -15.03 8.52
CA ALA A 13 1.14 -15.66 9.81
C ALA A 13 1.67 -17.10 9.67
N GLU A 14 1.25 -17.85 8.67
CA GLU A 14 1.76 -19.20 8.37
C GLU A 14 3.22 -19.18 7.88
N LEU A 15 3.62 -18.12 7.15
CA LEU A 15 4.94 -17.99 6.56
C LEU A 15 6.00 -17.40 7.52
N ILE A 16 5.59 -16.85 8.65
CA ILE A 16 6.48 -16.30 9.68
C ILE A 16 6.92 -17.44 10.62
N PRO A 17 8.20 -17.43 11.10
CA PRO A 17 8.68 -18.41 12.06
C PRO A 17 7.80 -18.50 13.31
N ASP A 18 7.64 -19.71 13.85
CA ASP A 18 6.74 -20.00 14.99
C ASP A 18 6.92 -19.08 16.19
N ALA A 19 8.17 -18.67 16.46
CA ALA A 19 8.50 -17.75 17.56
C ALA A 19 7.85 -16.36 17.43
N TYR A 20 7.36 -15.99 16.24
CA TYR A 20 6.82 -14.66 15.92
C TYR A 20 5.39 -14.71 15.36
N LYS A 21 4.73 -15.85 15.43
CA LYS A 21 3.36 -16.02 14.93
C LYS A 21 2.39 -15.04 15.57
N PHE A 22 1.42 -14.61 14.81
CA PHE A 22 0.35 -13.73 15.22
C PHE A 22 -1.02 -14.27 14.75
N GLU A 23 -2.09 -13.95 15.45
CA GLU A 23 -3.44 -14.49 15.18
C GLU A 23 -4.27 -13.65 14.18
N GLY A 24 -3.66 -12.69 13.51
CA GLY A 24 -4.34 -11.80 12.58
C GLY A 24 -4.08 -10.33 12.88
N ARG A 25 -4.77 -9.46 12.16
CA ARG A 25 -4.54 -8.02 12.25
C ARG A 25 -5.11 -7.43 13.53
N SER A 26 -4.27 -6.72 14.30
CA SER A 26 -4.65 -5.97 15.49
C SER A 26 -4.07 -4.55 15.46
N SER A 27 -4.85 -3.54 15.89
CA SER A 27 -4.43 -2.14 15.69
C SER A 27 -4.20 -1.35 16.98
N ARG A 28 -5.11 -1.30 17.92
CA ARG A 28 -5.02 -0.43 19.11
C ARG A 28 -5.59 -1.10 20.36
N PRO A 29 -4.75 -1.64 21.22
CA PRO A 29 -3.31 -1.82 21.05
C PRO A 29 -2.98 -2.97 20.08
N ALA A 30 -1.73 -3.02 19.59
CA ALA A 30 -1.24 -4.20 18.89
C ALA A 30 -1.09 -5.36 19.87
N LYS A 31 -1.50 -6.56 19.49
CA LYS A 31 -1.42 -7.75 20.36
C LYS A 31 -0.06 -8.43 20.31
N ASP A 32 0.73 -8.14 19.29
CA ASP A 32 2.00 -8.79 19.00
C ASP A 32 2.98 -7.82 18.32
N ALA A 33 4.24 -8.24 18.21
CA ALA A 33 5.32 -7.43 17.65
C ALA A 33 5.12 -7.11 16.16
N PHE A 34 4.62 -8.09 15.37
CA PHE A 34 4.36 -7.91 13.96
C PHE A 34 3.35 -6.80 13.72
N ASN A 35 2.23 -6.85 14.44
CA ASN A 35 1.21 -5.80 14.37
C ASN A 35 1.68 -4.45 14.90
N ALA A 36 2.56 -4.42 15.93
CA ALA A 36 3.13 -3.16 16.42
C ALA A 36 4.00 -2.48 15.35
N MET A 37 4.82 -3.24 14.62
CA MET A 37 5.61 -2.73 13.50
C MET A 37 4.73 -2.27 12.33
N LEU A 38 3.70 -3.05 11.95
CA LEU A 38 2.74 -2.65 10.92
C LEU A 38 2.02 -1.35 11.29
N ASN A 39 1.55 -1.21 12.53
CA ASN A 39 0.83 -0.02 12.99
C ASN A 39 1.70 1.24 12.86
N TYR A 40 2.97 1.14 13.25
CA TYR A 40 3.92 2.24 13.12
C TYR A 40 4.21 2.57 11.65
N GLY A 41 4.49 1.56 10.84
CA GLY A 41 4.75 1.71 9.41
C GLY A 41 3.57 2.32 8.65
N TYR A 42 2.35 1.88 8.94
CA TYR A 42 1.15 2.48 8.36
C TYR A 42 0.95 3.92 8.79
N GLY A 43 1.35 4.29 10.02
CA GLY A 43 1.34 5.68 10.46
C GLY A 43 2.24 6.57 9.61
N ILE A 44 3.44 6.08 9.25
CA ILE A 44 4.36 6.78 8.33
C ILE A 44 3.74 6.86 6.93
N LEU A 45 3.25 5.74 6.38
CA LEU A 45 2.65 5.68 5.05
C LEU A 45 1.41 6.58 4.95
N TYR A 46 0.57 6.59 5.98
CA TYR A 46 -0.61 7.47 6.10
C TYR A 46 -0.25 8.94 5.87
N SER A 47 0.81 9.43 6.53
CA SER A 47 1.27 10.81 6.37
C SER A 47 1.77 11.09 4.95
N LYS A 48 2.37 10.09 4.28
CA LYS A 48 2.82 10.23 2.88
C LYS A 48 1.66 10.27 1.91
N VAL A 49 0.64 9.43 2.11
CA VAL A 49 -0.60 9.42 1.32
C VAL A 49 -1.36 10.73 1.50
N GLU A 50 -1.55 11.18 2.74
CA GLU A 50 -2.20 12.46 3.01
C GLU A 50 -1.53 13.62 2.27
N ARG A 51 -0.19 13.70 2.37
CA ARG A 51 0.58 14.72 1.65
C ARG A 51 0.37 14.65 0.14
N ALA A 52 0.36 13.43 -0.42
CA ALA A 52 0.16 13.24 -1.86
C ALA A 52 -1.23 13.71 -2.32
N LEU A 53 -2.28 13.43 -1.55
CA LEU A 53 -3.63 13.90 -1.82
C LEU A 53 -3.71 15.43 -1.80
N ILE A 54 -3.16 16.07 -0.75
CA ILE A 54 -3.14 17.54 -0.62
C ILE A 54 -2.41 18.19 -1.80
N ILE A 55 -1.23 17.66 -2.19
CA ILE A 55 -0.46 18.18 -3.33
C ILE A 55 -1.22 18.01 -4.66
N ALA A 56 -2.03 16.96 -4.78
CA ALA A 56 -2.87 16.74 -5.95
C ALA A 56 -4.15 17.62 -5.97
N GLY A 57 -4.40 18.41 -4.91
CA GLY A 57 -5.60 19.24 -4.77
C GLY A 57 -6.84 18.46 -4.33
N LEU A 58 -6.66 17.28 -3.73
CA LEU A 58 -7.72 16.43 -3.23
C LEU A 58 -7.93 16.66 -1.73
N ASP A 59 -9.19 16.70 -1.30
CA ASP A 59 -9.54 16.85 0.11
C ASP A 59 -9.37 15.50 0.85
N PRO A 60 -8.47 15.37 1.83
CA PRO A 60 -8.26 14.13 2.60
C PRO A 60 -9.47 13.67 3.41
N TYR A 61 -10.43 14.56 3.69
CA TYR A 61 -11.59 14.27 4.53
C TYR A 61 -12.78 13.69 3.76
N LEU A 62 -12.86 13.89 2.44
CA LEU A 62 -13.96 13.39 1.61
C LEU A 62 -13.74 11.92 1.24
N GLY A 63 -14.27 10.98 2.05
CA GLY A 63 -14.20 9.55 1.77
C GLY A 63 -15.04 9.13 0.56
N LEU A 64 -14.58 8.10 -0.16
CA LEU A 64 -15.31 7.49 -1.28
C LEU A 64 -16.04 6.22 -0.86
N LEU A 65 -15.41 5.41 -0.01
CA LEU A 65 -15.91 4.11 0.45
C LEU A 65 -16.27 4.14 1.93
N HIS A 66 -15.53 4.92 2.73
CA HIS A 66 -15.81 5.11 4.14
C HIS A 66 -16.75 6.28 4.34
N SER A 67 -17.78 6.10 5.17
CA SER A 67 -18.68 7.18 5.56
C SER A 67 -17.92 8.34 6.18
N ASP A 68 -18.29 9.56 5.79
CA ASP A 68 -17.73 10.78 6.34
C ASP A 68 -18.06 10.86 7.84
N ASN A 69 -17.09 10.56 8.68
CA ASN A 69 -17.15 10.81 10.10
C ASN A 69 -16.47 12.15 10.39
N TYR A 70 -17.12 12.98 11.16
CA TYR A 70 -16.56 14.27 11.60
C TYR A 70 -15.10 14.13 12.06
N ASN A 71 -14.22 14.90 11.47
CA ASN A 71 -12.77 14.95 11.78
C ASN A 71 -11.95 13.69 11.44
N LYS A 72 -12.45 12.78 10.60
CA LYS A 72 -11.67 11.66 10.06
C LYS A 72 -11.27 11.93 8.62
N LYS A 73 -10.00 11.69 8.29
CA LYS A 73 -9.47 11.82 6.93
C LYS A 73 -9.83 10.56 6.13
N SER A 74 -11.14 10.39 5.87
CA SER A 74 -11.71 9.16 5.30
C SER A 74 -11.08 8.81 3.96
N PHE A 75 -10.75 9.81 3.12
CA PHE A 75 -10.15 9.57 1.83
C PHE A 75 -8.72 9.01 1.92
N VAL A 76 -7.95 9.42 2.94
CA VAL A 76 -6.62 8.83 3.17
C VAL A 76 -6.73 7.33 3.46
N PHE A 77 -7.74 6.91 4.22
CA PHE A 77 -7.99 5.48 4.49
C PHE A 77 -8.37 4.71 3.23
N ASP A 78 -9.17 5.29 2.34
CA ASP A 78 -9.53 4.67 1.07
C ASP A 78 -8.33 4.58 0.14
N PHE A 79 -7.53 5.65 0.06
CA PHE A 79 -6.44 5.76 -0.90
C PHE A 79 -5.18 4.98 -0.48
N ILE A 80 -4.98 4.69 0.81
CA ILE A 80 -3.80 3.96 1.31
C ILE A 80 -3.83 2.47 0.97
N GLU A 81 -5.01 1.88 0.75
CA GLU A 81 -5.19 0.43 0.66
C GLU A 81 -4.23 -0.25 -0.35
N PRO A 82 -4.12 0.20 -1.62
CA PRO A 82 -3.23 -0.44 -2.58
C PRO A 82 -1.74 -0.27 -2.25
N TYR A 83 -1.39 0.65 -1.36
CA TYR A 83 0.01 0.94 -0.99
C TYR A 83 0.45 0.30 0.31
N ARG A 84 -0.43 -0.39 1.04
CA ARG A 84 -0.08 -1.06 2.30
C ARG A 84 1.07 -2.05 2.14
N ILE A 85 1.17 -2.68 0.98
CA ILE A 85 2.27 -3.59 0.65
C ILE A 85 3.66 -2.94 0.82
N LEU A 86 3.79 -1.62 0.69
CA LEU A 86 5.04 -0.90 0.90
C LEU A 86 5.53 -0.95 2.36
N VAL A 87 4.64 -1.31 3.28
CA VAL A 87 4.95 -1.53 4.70
C VAL A 87 4.95 -3.02 5.02
N ASP A 88 4.00 -3.78 4.47
CA ASP A 88 3.84 -5.21 4.75
C ASP A 88 5.08 -6.00 4.35
N GLU A 89 5.63 -5.72 3.16
CA GLU A 89 6.81 -6.43 2.62
C GLU A 89 8.04 -6.27 3.51
N PRO A 90 8.52 -5.05 3.85
CA PRO A 90 9.69 -4.91 4.72
C PRO A 90 9.44 -5.42 6.13
N VAL A 91 8.26 -5.25 6.70
CA VAL A 91 7.93 -5.81 8.02
C VAL A 91 7.97 -7.34 7.97
N PHE A 92 7.36 -7.96 6.97
CA PHE A 92 7.43 -9.41 6.78
C PHE A 92 8.90 -9.91 6.72
N TYR A 93 9.78 -9.22 5.98
CA TYR A 93 11.19 -9.60 5.88
C TYR A 93 11.96 -9.47 7.19
N ILE A 94 11.58 -8.56 8.10
CA ILE A 94 12.21 -8.46 9.42
C ILE A 94 11.99 -9.76 10.20
N PHE A 95 10.80 -10.30 10.19
CA PHE A 95 10.44 -11.52 10.93
C PHE A 95 10.90 -12.79 10.20
N SER A 96 10.65 -12.91 8.91
CA SER A 96 11.03 -14.10 8.12
C SER A 96 12.55 -14.30 8.05
N ARG A 97 13.34 -13.23 8.17
CA ARG A 97 14.82 -13.29 8.18
C ARG A 97 15.42 -13.18 9.58
N HIS A 98 14.64 -13.39 10.63
CA HIS A 98 15.10 -13.34 12.03
C HIS A 98 15.84 -12.05 12.42
N LYS A 99 15.44 -10.89 11.84
CA LYS A 99 16.04 -9.58 12.16
C LYS A 99 15.31 -8.86 13.30
N PHE A 100 14.24 -9.44 13.80
CA PHE A 100 13.50 -8.89 14.93
C PHE A 100 14.30 -9.08 16.23
N SER A 101 14.32 -8.02 17.08
CA SER A 101 14.85 -8.08 18.45
C SER A 101 13.74 -7.77 19.46
N PRO A 102 13.67 -8.46 20.61
CA PRO A 102 12.70 -8.15 21.67
C PRO A 102 12.75 -6.72 22.17
N ASP A 103 13.90 -6.03 22.10
CA ASP A 103 14.05 -4.63 22.50
C ASP A 103 13.26 -3.66 21.60
N PHE A 104 12.78 -4.13 20.44
CA PHE A 104 12.00 -3.30 19.51
C PHE A 104 10.57 -3.07 19.97
N ILE A 105 10.11 -3.80 20.97
CA ILE A 105 8.76 -3.62 21.53
C ILE A 105 8.83 -3.32 23.03
N GLU A 106 7.80 -2.65 23.52
CA GLU A 106 7.54 -2.40 24.93
C GLU A 106 6.11 -2.83 25.28
N PRO A 107 5.93 -3.54 26.41
CA PRO A 107 4.62 -3.96 26.86
C PRO A 107 3.79 -2.75 27.31
N VAL A 108 2.49 -2.77 27.01
CA VAL A 108 1.51 -1.80 27.49
C VAL A 108 0.28 -2.54 27.98
N HIS A 109 -0.64 -1.82 28.62
CA HIS A 109 -1.91 -2.44 29.03
C HIS A 109 -2.64 -3.07 27.82
N GLN A 110 -2.84 -4.38 27.88
CA GLN A 110 -3.52 -5.20 26.85
C GLN A 110 -2.81 -5.34 25.49
N GLY A 111 -1.49 -5.12 25.41
CA GLY A 111 -0.78 -5.29 24.16
C GLY A 111 0.67 -4.83 24.20
N VAL A 112 1.17 -4.46 23.04
CA VAL A 112 2.56 -3.99 22.85
C VAL A 112 2.59 -2.76 21.95
N LEU A 113 3.60 -1.92 22.15
CA LEU A 113 3.93 -0.80 21.28
C LEU A 113 5.36 -0.95 20.75
N LEU A 114 5.64 -0.26 19.65
CA LEU A 114 7.01 -0.17 19.13
C LEU A 114 7.84 0.76 20.02
N SER A 115 8.93 0.24 20.59
CA SER A 115 9.85 0.97 21.44
C SER A 115 10.60 2.06 20.67
N THR A 116 11.34 2.90 21.38
CA THR A 116 12.25 3.88 20.75
C THR A 116 13.33 3.18 19.91
N ALA A 117 13.85 2.04 20.36
CA ALA A 117 14.82 1.23 19.61
C ALA A 117 14.17 0.68 18.33
N GLY A 118 12.97 0.12 18.43
CA GLY A 118 12.21 -0.38 17.27
C GLY A 118 11.90 0.72 16.25
N LYS A 119 11.53 1.91 16.69
CA LYS A 119 11.31 3.06 15.79
C LYS A 119 12.58 3.48 15.07
N LYS A 120 13.72 3.55 15.78
CA LYS A 120 15.03 3.87 15.19
C LYS A 120 15.50 2.83 14.18
N PHE A 121 15.11 1.58 14.35
CA PHE A 121 15.41 0.49 13.42
C PHE A 121 14.48 0.51 12.21
N LEU A 122 13.16 0.57 12.42
CA LEU A 122 12.16 0.40 11.38
C LEU A 122 12.02 1.62 10.45
N ALA A 123 12.09 2.84 11.00
CA ALA A 123 11.83 4.03 10.19
C ALA A 123 12.85 4.23 9.05
N PRO A 124 14.18 4.13 9.27
CA PRO A 124 15.15 4.21 8.17
C PRO A 124 14.95 3.12 7.12
N LEU A 125 14.67 1.89 7.55
CA LEU A 125 14.43 0.75 6.66
C LEU A 125 13.22 0.99 5.76
N LEU A 126 12.13 1.51 6.30
CA LEU A 126 10.95 1.87 5.50
C LEU A 126 11.24 3.02 4.53
N LEU A 127 11.99 4.04 4.95
CA LEU A 127 12.33 5.16 4.09
C LEU A 127 13.23 4.73 2.92
N GLU A 128 14.21 3.86 3.18
CA GLU A 128 15.05 3.26 2.15
C GLU A 128 14.21 2.45 1.15
N HIS A 129 13.30 1.60 1.64
CA HIS A 129 12.38 0.85 0.80
C HIS A 129 11.46 1.75 -0.05
N PHE A 130 10.98 2.86 0.51
CA PHE A 130 10.17 3.84 -0.22
C PHE A 130 10.96 4.56 -1.32
N ASP A 131 12.28 4.70 -1.16
CA ASP A 131 13.18 5.37 -2.10
C ASP A 131 13.71 4.44 -3.20
N GLU A 132 13.46 3.13 -3.11
CA GLU A 132 13.84 2.18 -4.17
C GLU A 132 13.22 2.55 -5.51
N ILE A 133 14.03 2.47 -6.55
CA ILE A 133 13.60 2.76 -7.93
C ILE A 133 12.94 1.52 -8.53
N ILE A 134 11.71 1.67 -8.96
CA ILE A 134 10.94 0.63 -9.65
C ILE A 134 10.42 1.15 -10.99
N ARG A 135 10.03 0.22 -11.86
CA ARG A 135 9.35 0.56 -13.12
C ARG A 135 7.84 0.68 -12.87
N TYR A 136 7.34 1.91 -12.87
CA TYR A 136 5.92 2.21 -12.69
C TYR A 136 5.40 3.06 -13.85
N ARG A 137 4.30 2.63 -14.49
CA ARG A 137 3.70 3.31 -15.65
C ARG A 137 4.73 3.66 -16.74
N ASN A 138 5.58 2.69 -17.09
CA ASN A 138 6.65 2.80 -18.08
C ASN A 138 7.77 3.83 -17.77
N LYS A 139 7.89 4.29 -16.54
CA LYS A 139 8.93 5.20 -16.07
C LYS A 139 9.62 4.63 -14.83
N ASN A 140 10.91 4.86 -14.68
CA ASN A 140 11.65 4.59 -13.46
C ASN A 140 11.26 5.66 -12.42
N ARG A 141 10.75 5.23 -11.27
CA ARG A 141 10.27 6.10 -10.20
C ARG A 141 10.58 5.48 -8.86
N LYS A 142 10.70 6.31 -7.82
CA LYS A 142 10.70 5.81 -6.44
C LYS A 142 9.37 5.14 -6.14
N ARG A 143 9.36 4.10 -5.29
CA ARG A 143 8.12 3.46 -4.83
C ARG A 143 7.12 4.47 -4.27
N LEU A 144 7.60 5.44 -3.50
CA LEU A 144 6.75 6.48 -2.92
C LEU A 144 6.11 7.40 -3.97
N ASP A 145 6.79 7.65 -5.10
CA ASP A 145 6.27 8.52 -6.17
C ASP A 145 5.06 7.91 -6.92
N MET A 146 4.80 6.60 -6.75
CA MET A 146 3.58 5.98 -7.25
C MET A 146 2.34 6.65 -6.66
N ILE A 147 2.36 6.87 -5.34
CA ILE A 147 1.24 7.48 -4.60
C ILE A 147 0.93 8.87 -5.17
N GLN A 148 1.95 9.70 -5.35
CA GLN A 148 1.79 11.03 -5.91
C GLN A 148 1.29 11.01 -7.35
N THR A 149 1.82 10.07 -8.16
CA THR A 149 1.41 9.89 -9.55
C THR A 149 -0.07 9.51 -9.66
N ASP A 150 -0.52 8.61 -8.78
CA ASP A 150 -1.91 8.15 -8.77
C ASP A 150 -2.86 9.19 -8.21
N ALA A 151 -2.44 9.95 -7.19
CA ALA A 151 -3.23 11.06 -6.66
C ALA A 151 -3.49 12.13 -7.74
N HIS A 152 -2.47 12.50 -8.52
CA HIS A 152 -2.67 13.42 -9.65
C HIS A 152 -3.52 12.82 -10.76
N ALA A 153 -3.36 11.53 -11.07
CA ALA A 153 -4.19 10.87 -12.07
C ALA A 153 -5.66 10.86 -11.66
N PHE A 154 -5.93 10.60 -10.38
CA PHE A 154 -7.27 10.62 -9.82
C PHE A 154 -7.87 12.04 -9.82
N ALA A 155 -7.11 13.06 -9.41
CA ALA A 155 -7.56 14.45 -9.48
C ALA A 155 -7.89 14.87 -10.92
N ASN A 156 -7.04 14.52 -11.90
CA ASN A 156 -7.31 14.80 -13.31
C ASN A 156 -8.53 14.07 -13.84
N PHE A 157 -8.81 12.87 -13.37
CA PHE A 157 -10.04 12.13 -13.69
C PHE A 157 -11.28 12.86 -13.16
N LEU A 158 -11.26 13.32 -11.91
CA LEU A 158 -12.40 14.02 -11.30
C LEU A 158 -12.74 15.34 -12.00
N ILE A 159 -11.77 16.04 -12.57
CA ILE A 159 -12.00 17.32 -13.28
C ILE A 159 -12.13 17.15 -14.79
N ASP A 160 -12.32 15.93 -15.25
CA ASP A 160 -12.58 15.56 -16.66
C ASP A 160 -11.53 16.10 -17.66
N LYS A 161 -10.31 16.36 -17.17
CA LYS A 161 -9.21 16.86 -18.00
C LYS A 161 -8.46 15.77 -18.77
N ARG A 162 -8.76 14.50 -18.54
CA ARG A 162 -8.20 13.35 -19.28
C ARG A 162 -9.21 12.22 -19.29
N GLU A 163 -9.29 11.54 -20.44
CA GLU A 163 -9.94 10.24 -20.57
C GLU A 163 -9.47 9.28 -19.47
N ASN A 164 -10.38 8.46 -19.00
CA ASN A 164 -10.16 7.49 -17.94
C ASN A 164 -8.86 6.69 -18.18
N TYR A 165 -7.83 6.93 -17.38
CA TYR A 165 -6.51 6.31 -17.57
C TYR A 165 -6.56 4.77 -17.54
N LEU A 166 -7.47 4.20 -16.74
CA LEU A 166 -7.68 2.75 -16.69
C LEU A 166 -8.33 2.26 -17.98
N GLU A 167 -9.31 2.96 -18.49
CA GLU A 167 -9.98 2.66 -19.76
C GLU A 167 -9.02 2.77 -20.93
N THR A 168 -8.21 3.83 -20.99
CA THR A 168 -7.18 4.02 -22.04
C THR A 168 -6.11 2.94 -22.00
N SER A 169 -5.68 2.50 -20.80
CA SER A 169 -4.67 1.45 -20.67
C SER A 169 -5.23 0.07 -21.00
N ILE A 170 -6.48 -0.21 -20.64
CA ILE A 170 -7.18 -1.46 -20.97
C ILE A 170 -7.52 -1.48 -22.46
N ASN A 171 -8.08 -0.41 -23.01
CA ASN A 171 -8.43 -0.31 -24.43
C ASN A 171 -7.18 -0.40 -25.32
N ARG A 172 -6.05 0.22 -24.94
CA ARG A 172 -4.79 0.11 -25.68
C ARG A 172 -4.24 -1.32 -25.64
N LYS A 173 -4.31 -2.01 -24.51
CA LYS A 173 -3.94 -3.43 -24.41
C LYS A 173 -4.86 -4.32 -25.21
N LEU A 174 -6.16 -4.05 -25.18
CA LEU A 174 -7.16 -4.78 -25.96
C LEU A 174 -6.98 -4.54 -27.46
N GLN A 175 -6.76 -3.31 -27.89
CA GLN A 175 -6.47 -2.98 -29.31
C GLN A 175 -5.16 -3.61 -29.78
N ASN A 176 -4.09 -3.57 -28.98
CA ASN A 176 -2.84 -4.24 -29.31
C ASN A 176 -3.01 -5.78 -29.41
N PHE A 177 -3.80 -6.37 -28.51
CA PHE A 177 -4.13 -7.77 -28.55
C PHE A 177 -4.98 -8.13 -29.80
N LEU A 178 -5.98 -7.35 -30.13
CA LEU A 178 -6.82 -7.54 -31.32
C LEU A 178 -5.98 -7.38 -32.59
N ASN A 179 -5.17 -6.33 -32.70
CA ASN A 179 -4.30 -6.11 -33.84
C ASN A 179 -3.24 -7.22 -34.02
N SER A 180 -2.70 -7.78 -32.92
CA SER A 180 -1.71 -8.87 -33.00
C SER A 180 -2.31 -10.24 -33.33
N ASN A 181 -3.60 -10.46 -33.05
CA ASN A 181 -4.24 -11.77 -33.27
C ASN A 181 -5.21 -11.81 -34.45
N PHE A 182 -5.57 -10.66 -35.03
CA PHE A 182 -6.53 -10.61 -36.14
C PHE A 182 -6.02 -9.86 -37.37
N ALA A 183 -4.75 -9.40 -37.38
CA ALA A 183 -4.12 -8.79 -38.55
C ALA A 183 -3.68 -9.79 -39.62
N ASP A 184 -3.72 -11.11 -39.34
CA ASP A 184 -3.19 -12.17 -40.21
C ASP A 184 -4.27 -12.92 -41.01
N ASN A 185 -5.54 -12.47 -41.00
CA ASN A 185 -6.63 -13.15 -41.70
C ASN A 185 -7.19 -12.37 -42.91
N GLY A 186 -6.38 -11.54 -43.54
CA GLY A 186 -6.85 -10.64 -44.61
C GLY A 186 -6.16 -10.71 -45.96
N GLU A 187 -5.36 -11.77 -46.25
CA GLU A 187 -4.81 -11.97 -47.61
C GLU A 187 -4.79 -13.46 -47.99
N GLU A 188 -5.93 -14.01 -48.29
CA GLU A 188 -6.10 -15.15 -49.19
C GLU A 188 -7.53 -15.13 -49.71
N GLU A 189 -7.74 -14.44 -50.82
CA GLU A 189 -8.73 -14.75 -51.88
C GLU A 189 -8.66 -13.65 -52.96
N CYS A 190 -7.87 -13.91 -53.97
CA CYS A 190 -8.18 -13.67 -55.40
C CYS A 190 -7.06 -14.23 -56.28
#